data_4fb201c6d32e6c3942ab9792b33dbd32
#
_entry.id   4fb201c6d32e6c3942ab9792b33dbd32
#
_cell.length_a   1.000
_cell.length_b   1.000
_cell.length_c   1.000
_cell.angle_alpha   90.00
_cell.angle_beta   90.00
_cell.angle_gamma   90.00
#
_symmetry.space_group_name_H-M   'P 1'
#
loop_
_entity.id
_entity.type
_entity.pdbx_description
1 polymer ?
#
loop_
_entity_poly.entity_id
_entity_poly.type
_entity_poly.pdbx_seq_one_letter_code
_entity_poly.pdbx_strand_id
1 'polypeptide(L)'
;MLSSSRFLWMGVSSWVLFAFLSALTKLFRAELDPLALVIPWIGLNALVVGIYIGIQNGLKGFQTTILHVHIFRGVLVFFPFLIGVYAIRHLPLGQFMTIVNLSPVILTLFAATWLKEKVGRREWISLLIGFVGMLICIRPQFDFIFLLSLAPLLDAVSIAFGNALIRRYPEEPTLNWVFYQEALGFLTGVCVWMFLDLTLPDLNQLQFIPL
;
A
#
# COMPACT_ATOMS: atom_id res chain seq x y z
N MET A 1 -23.88 -10.02 13.07
CA MET A 1 -23.41 -8.63 12.94
C MET A 1 -22.32 -8.36 13.98
N LEU A 2 -21.07 -8.20 13.56
CA LEU A 2 -20.01 -7.74 14.47
C LEU A 2 -20.35 -6.31 14.89
N SER A 3 -20.20 -5.98 16.18
CA SER A 3 -20.51 -4.62 16.67
C SER A 3 -19.60 -3.59 15.97
N SER A 4 -20.12 -2.40 15.68
CA SER A 4 -19.40 -1.29 15.05
C SER A 4 -18.03 -1.01 15.70
N SER A 5 -17.94 -1.21 17.02
CA SER A 5 -16.69 -1.05 17.78
C SER A 5 -15.59 -2.04 17.38
N ARG A 6 -15.92 -3.29 17.03
CA ARG A 6 -14.91 -4.28 16.61
C ARG A 6 -14.25 -3.90 15.29
N PHE A 7 -15.01 -3.38 14.32
CA PHE A 7 -14.45 -2.90 13.05
C PHE A 7 -13.52 -1.69 13.25
N LEU A 8 -13.89 -0.78 14.16
CA LEU A 8 -13.03 0.36 14.50
C LEU A 8 -11.70 -0.10 15.11
N TRP A 9 -11.74 -1.03 16.07
CA TRP A 9 -10.54 -1.56 16.69
C TRP A 9 -9.66 -2.35 15.71
N MET A 10 -10.25 -3.11 14.80
CA MET A 10 -9.51 -3.80 13.73
C MET A 10 -8.84 -2.80 12.78
N GLY A 11 -9.51 -1.70 12.43
CA GLY A 11 -8.92 -0.63 11.63
C GLY A 11 -7.75 0.05 12.35
N VAL A 12 -7.94 0.43 13.62
CA VAL A 12 -6.88 1.06 14.42
C VAL A 12 -5.67 0.13 14.56
N SER A 13 -5.88 -1.14 14.88
CA SER A 13 -4.78 -2.10 15.02
C SER A 13 -4.02 -2.32 13.71
N SER A 14 -4.69 -2.33 12.55
CA SER A 14 -4.03 -2.43 11.24
C SER A 14 -3.10 -1.24 11.00
N TRP A 15 -3.55 -0.02 11.30
CA TRP A 15 -2.75 1.18 11.14
C TRP A 15 -1.56 1.25 12.09
N VAL A 16 -1.73 0.79 13.34
CA VAL A 16 -0.63 0.68 14.31
C VAL A 16 0.43 -0.31 13.81
N LEU A 17 0.00 -1.49 13.33
CA LEU A 17 0.91 -2.48 12.74
C LEU A 17 1.63 -1.91 11.51
N PHE A 18 0.92 -1.23 10.62
CA PHE A 18 1.51 -0.61 9.45
C PHE A 18 2.56 0.44 9.82
N ALA A 19 2.28 1.29 10.82
CA ALA A 19 3.23 2.28 11.31
C ALA A 19 4.48 1.63 11.94
N PHE A 20 4.29 0.56 12.73
CA PHE A 20 5.38 -0.21 13.31
C PHE A 20 6.28 -0.83 12.25
N LEU A 21 5.70 -1.45 11.23
CA LEU A 21 6.44 -2.06 10.13
C LEU A 21 7.19 -1.02 9.28
N SER A 22 6.57 0.13 9.05
CA SER A 22 7.23 1.23 8.36
C SER A 22 8.43 1.77 9.17
N ALA A 23 8.31 1.80 10.50
CA ALA A 23 9.43 2.15 11.38
C ALA A 23 10.55 1.11 11.32
N LEU A 24 10.21 -0.20 11.34
CA LEU A 24 11.18 -1.28 11.14
C LEU A 24 11.88 -1.18 9.78
N THR A 25 11.13 -0.98 8.69
CA THR A 25 11.70 -0.78 7.35
C THR A 25 12.69 0.37 7.34
N LYS A 26 12.44 1.44 8.10
CA LYS A 26 13.36 2.55 8.22
C LYS A 26 14.59 2.23 9.05
N LEU A 27 14.50 1.38 10.07
CA LEU A 27 15.65 0.93 10.86
C LEU A 27 16.60 0.06 10.04
N PHE A 28 16.05 -0.83 9.21
CA PHE A 28 16.83 -1.72 8.31
C PHE A 28 17.34 -1.04 7.02
N ARG A 29 17.28 0.27 6.93
CA ARG A 29 17.45 1.05 5.70
C ARG A 29 18.83 0.96 5.02
N ALA A 30 19.87 0.56 5.73
CA ALA A 30 21.23 0.68 5.22
C ALA A 30 21.73 -0.56 4.46
N GLU A 31 21.15 -1.75 4.70
CA GLU A 31 21.83 -3.01 4.37
C GLU A 31 21.04 -3.95 3.44
N LEU A 32 19.71 -3.77 3.31
CA LEU A 32 18.90 -4.67 2.51
C LEU A 32 18.31 -3.98 1.27
N ASP A 33 18.29 -4.69 0.14
CA ASP A 33 17.59 -4.24 -1.05
C ASP A 33 16.08 -4.06 -0.77
N PRO A 34 15.41 -3.00 -1.29
CA PRO A 34 13.97 -2.82 -1.15
C PRO A 34 13.16 -4.05 -1.57
N LEU A 35 13.54 -4.72 -2.64
CA LEU A 35 12.87 -5.93 -3.11
C LEU A 35 13.00 -7.08 -2.12
N ALA A 36 14.15 -7.22 -1.47
CA ALA A 36 14.38 -8.25 -0.46
C ALA A 36 13.46 -8.11 0.77
N LEU A 37 12.97 -6.90 1.06
CA LEU A 37 12.00 -6.64 2.11
C LEU A 37 10.55 -6.81 1.62
N VAL A 38 10.26 -6.29 0.44
CA VAL A 38 8.91 -6.23 -0.13
C VAL A 38 8.40 -7.60 -0.55
N ILE A 39 9.22 -8.40 -1.24
CA ILE A 39 8.79 -9.70 -1.79
C ILE A 39 8.34 -10.68 -0.68
N PRO A 40 9.13 -10.95 0.38
CA PRO A 40 8.68 -11.82 1.46
C PRO A 40 7.43 -11.31 2.17
N TRP A 41 7.32 -9.99 2.34
CA TRP A 41 6.18 -9.35 2.97
C TRP A 41 4.87 -9.60 2.20
N ILE A 42 4.83 -9.25 0.91
CA ILE A 42 3.64 -9.44 0.09
C ILE A 42 3.35 -10.93 -0.16
N GLY A 43 4.38 -11.77 -0.28
CA GLY A 43 4.23 -13.22 -0.40
C GLY A 43 3.59 -13.84 0.84
N LEU A 44 4.03 -13.44 2.04
CA LEU A 44 3.44 -13.89 3.29
C LEU A 44 1.97 -13.46 3.42
N ASN A 45 1.65 -12.21 3.07
CA ASN A 45 0.28 -11.71 3.05
C ASN A 45 -0.60 -12.52 2.08
N ALA A 46 -0.13 -12.75 0.86
CA ALA A 46 -0.83 -13.58 -0.13
C ALA A 46 -1.09 -14.99 0.40
N LEU A 47 -0.10 -15.61 1.04
CA LEU A 47 -0.21 -16.95 1.63
C LEU A 47 -1.26 -16.97 2.74
N VAL A 48 -1.20 -16.05 3.70
CA VAL A 48 -2.13 -15.99 4.84
C VAL A 48 -3.57 -15.78 4.36
N VAL A 49 -3.79 -14.83 3.45
CA VAL A 49 -5.14 -14.56 2.91
C VAL A 49 -5.60 -15.73 2.04
N GLY A 50 -4.72 -16.33 1.24
CA GLY A 50 -5.03 -17.51 0.43
C GLY A 50 -5.44 -18.71 1.28
N ILE A 51 -4.71 -19.02 2.37
CA ILE A 51 -5.08 -20.07 3.33
C ILE A 51 -6.45 -19.78 3.94
N TYR A 52 -6.68 -18.53 4.34
CA TYR A 52 -7.97 -18.14 4.94
C TYR A 52 -9.14 -18.34 3.96
N ILE A 53 -9.00 -17.91 2.71
CA ILE A 53 -10.02 -18.13 1.65
C ILE A 53 -10.23 -19.64 1.44
N GLY A 54 -9.15 -20.42 1.36
CA GLY A 54 -9.21 -21.86 1.17
C GLY A 54 -9.96 -22.59 2.29
N ILE A 55 -9.75 -22.18 3.54
CA ILE A 55 -10.45 -22.77 4.71
C ILE A 55 -11.94 -22.40 4.71
N GLN A 56 -12.27 -21.15 4.37
CA GLN A 56 -13.66 -20.66 4.45
C GLN A 56 -14.51 -21.13 3.28
N ASN A 57 -13.99 -21.08 2.06
CA ASN A 57 -14.79 -21.24 0.83
C ASN A 57 -14.24 -22.32 -0.11
N GLY A 58 -13.15 -22.99 0.25
CA GLY A 58 -12.45 -23.94 -0.63
C GLY A 58 -11.94 -23.26 -1.89
N LEU A 59 -11.70 -24.04 -2.95
CA LEU A 59 -11.21 -23.53 -4.24
C LEU A 59 -12.18 -22.57 -4.93
N LYS A 60 -13.47 -22.65 -4.61
CA LYS A 60 -14.48 -21.71 -5.16
C LYS A 60 -14.31 -20.29 -4.66
N GLY A 61 -13.68 -20.10 -3.50
CA GLY A 61 -13.41 -18.79 -2.93
C GLY A 61 -12.44 -17.93 -3.76
N PHE A 62 -11.66 -18.55 -4.62
CA PHE A 62 -10.73 -17.87 -5.54
C PHE A 62 -11.33 -17.49 -6.89
N GLN A 63 -12.60 -17.86 -7.14
CA GLN A 63 -13.22 -17.54 -8.42
C GLN A 63 -13.50 -16.04 -8.53
N THR A 64 -13.09 -15.44 -9.65
CA THR A 64 -13.35 -14.06 -9.99
C THR A 64 -13.72 -13.92 -11.45
N THR A 65 -14.61 -12.99 -11.76
CA THR A 65 -15.00 -12.65 -13.14
C THR A 65 -14.20 -11.47 -13.68
N ILE A 66 -13.43 -10.80 -12.83
CA ILE A 66 -12.70 -9.57 -13.14
C ILE A 66 -11.18 -9.73 -13.00
N LEU A 67 -10.63 -10.91 -13.34
CA LEU A 67 -9.20 -11.20 -13.21
C LEU A 67 -8.31 -10.15 -13.89
N HIS A 68 -8.74 -9.63 -15.05
CA HIS A 68 -8.00 -8.57 -15.76
C HIS A 68 -7.88 -7.28 -14.93
N VAL A 69 -8.89 -6.94 -14.12
CA VAL A 69 -8.87 -5.79 -13.21
C VAL A 69 -7.90 -6.05 -12.06
N HIS A 70 -7.89 -7.28 -11.53
CA HIS A 70 -6.95 -7.69 -10.49
C HIS A 70 -5.50 -7.63 -10.98
N ILE A 71 -5.21 -8.12 -12.19
CA ILE A 71 -3.87 -8.04 -12.80
C ILE A 71 -3.43 -6.59 -12.93
N PHE A 72 -4.29 -5.74 -13.52
CA PHE A 72 -3.99 -4.33 -13.67
C PHE A 72 -3.71 -3.66 -12.32
N ARG A 73 -4.55 -3.92 -11.29
CA ARG A 73 -4.39 -3.36 -9.96
C ARG A 73 -3.14 -3.88 -9.25
N GLY A 74 -2.81 -5.16 -9.37
CA GLY A 74 -1.62 -5.75 -8.77
C GLY A 74 -0.34 -5.07 -9.27
N VAL A 75 -0.23 -4.87 -10.59
CA VAL A 75 0.90 -4.16 -11.20
C VAL A 75 0.90 -2.68 -10.79
N LEU A 76 -0.26 -2.02 -10.86
CA LEU A 76 -0.40 -0.59 -10.57
C LEU A 76 0.00 -0.25 -9.12
N VAL A 77 -0.30 -1.12 -8.17
CA VAL A 77 0.01 -0.87 -6.74
C VAL A 77 1.43 -1.30 -6.40
N PHE A 78 1.95 -2.35 -7.05
CA PHE A 78 3.28 -2.88 -6.76
C PHE A 78 4.41 -1.87 -7.00
N PHE A 79 4.47 -1.26 -8.18
CA PHE A 79 5.58 -0.37 -8.54
C PHE A 79 5.66 0.89 -7.66
N PRO A 80 4.57 1.64 -7.43
CA PRO A 80 4.60 2.77 -6.49
C PRO A 80 4.97 2.36 -5.07
N PHE A 81 4.47 1.21 -4.59
CA PHE A 81 4.84 0.67 -3.29
C PHE A 81 6.35 0.40 -3.20
N LEU A 82 6.94 -0.23 -4.22
CA LEU A 82 8.38 -0.48 -4.27
C LEU A 82 9.18 0.83 -4.25
N ILE A 83 8.78 1.81 -5.06
CA ILE A 83 9.39 3.15 -5.08
C ILE A 83 9.21 3.84 -3.73
N GLY A 84 8.06 3.66 -3.09
CA GLY A 84 7.76 4.16 -1.74
C GLY A 84 8.71 3.57 -0.68
N VAL A 85 8.96 2.25 -0.73
CA VAL A 85 9.92 1.59 0.17
C VAL A 85 11.35 2.10 -0.04
N TYR A 86 11.72 2.44 -1.26
CA TYR A 86 12.99 3.13 -1.52
C TYR A 86 13.00 4.54 -0.92
N ALA A 87 11.94 5.31 -1.14
CA ALA A 87 11.84 6.69 -0.67
C ALA A 87 11.83 6.82 0.87
N ILE A 88 11.20 5.87 1.59
CA ILE A 88 11.15 5.89 3.07
C ILE A 88 12.53 5.86 3.71
N ARG A 89 13.55 5.34 3.01
CA ARG A 89 14.94 5.31 3.47
C ARG A 89 15.56 6.71 3.52
N HIS A 90 15.14 7.58 2.62
CA HIS A 90 15.73 8.90 2.43
C HIS A 90 14.87 10.03 3.01
N LEU A 91 13.57 9.80 3.15
CA LEU A 91 12.63 10.78 3.70
C LEU A 91 12.47 10.64 5.22
N PRO A 92 12.18 11.72 5.94
CA PRO A 92 11.68 11.64 7.31
C PRO A 92 10.39 10.80 7.35
N LEU A 93 10.30 9.85 8.29
CA LEU A 93 9.15 8.93 8.39
C LEU A 93 7.81 9.67 8.50
N GLY A 94 7.78 10.76 9.29
CA GLY A 94 6.58 11.58 9.43
C GLY A 94 6.14 12.22 8.11
N GLN A 95 7.08 12.71 7.30
CA GLN A 95 6.79 13.27 5.98
C GLN A 95 6.26 12.19 5.02
N PHE A 96 6.93 11.03 4.95
CA PHE A 96 6.48 9.89 4.15
C PHE A 96 5.05 9.50 4.51
N MET A 97 4.76 9.26 5.81
CA MET A 97 3.45 8.86 6.28
C MET A 97 2.38 9.91 6.01
N THR A 98 2.70 11.20 6.16
CA THR A 98 1.74 12.27 5.86
C THR A 98 1.30 12.25 4.40
N ILE A 99 2.25 12.00 3.48
CA ILE A 99 1.95 11.98 2.05
C ILE A 99 1.13 10.73 1.69
N VAL A 100 1.49 9.54 2.17
CA VAL A 100 0.74 8.30 1.92
C VAL A 100 -0.69 8.41 2.47
N ASN A 101 -0.87 9.05 3.62
CA ASN A 101 -2.18 9.30 4.22
C ASN A 101 -3.06 10.32 3.46
N LEU A 102 -2.60 10.86 2.33
CA LEU A 102 -3.47 11.57 1.39
C LEU A 102 -4.34 10.63 0.54
N SER A 103 -4.09 9.34 0.56
CA SER A 103 -4.86 8.38 -0.24
C SER A 103 -6.38 8.47 -0.03
N PRO A 104 -6.96 8.67 1.18
CA PRO A 104 -8.40 8.89 1.33
C PRO A 104 -8.89 10.18 0.68
N VAL A 105 -8.05 11.23 0.70
CA VAL A 105 -8.35 12.52 0.06
C VAL A 105 -8.46 12.32 -1.46
N ILE A 106 -7.46 11.66 -2.05
CA ILE A 106 -7.40 11.35 -3.47
C ILE A 106 -8.53 10.38 -3.87
N LEU A 107 -8.86 9.41 -3.01
CA LEU A 107 -10.00 8.51 -3.22
C LEU A 107 -11.32 9.29 -3.34
N THR A 108 -11.51 10.32 -2.51
CA THR A 108 -12.72 11.14 -2.58
C THR A 108 -12.78 11.94 -3.89
N LEU A 109 -11.63 12.39 -4.43
CA LEU A 109 -11.57 12.99 -5.77
C LEU A 109 -11.97 11.97 -6.86
N PHE A 110 -11.46 10.72 -6.80
CA PHE A 110 -11.89 9.67 -7.72
C PHE A 110 -13.37 9.32 -7.57
N ALA A 111 -13.89 9.29 -6.33
CA ALA A 111 -15.31 9.07 -6.08
C ALA A 111 -16.17 10.13 -6.76
N ALA A 112 -15.83 11.40 -6.62
CA ALA A 112 -16.56 12.52 -7.22
C ALA A 112 -16.45 12.55 -8.75
N THR A 113 -15.25 12.36 -9.31
CA THR A 113 -14.98 12.58 -10.74
C THR A 113 -15.24 11.34 -11.59
N TRP A 114 -14.75 10.20 -11.16
CA TRP A 114 -14.82 8.95 -11.92
C TRP A 114 -16.02 8.07 -11.58
N LEU A 115 -16.31 7.91 -10.28
CA LEU A 115 -17.49 7.14 -9.84
C LEU A 115 -18.78 7.96 -9.86
N LYS A 116 -18.66 9.28 -10.03
CA LYS A 116 -19.80 10.24 -10.04
C LYS A 116 -20.64 10.19 -8.77
N GLU A 117 -20.02 9.87 -7.64
CA GLU A 117 -20.64 9.90 -6.34
C GLU A 117 -20.89 11.35 -5.90
N LYS A 118 -21.99 11.58 -5.19
CA LYS A 118 -22.30 12.91 -4.64
C LYS A 118 -21.45 13.13 -3.37
N VAL A 119 -20.39 13.91 -3.50
CA VAL A 119 -19.55 14.31 -2.38
C VAL A 119 -20.10 15.54 -1.71
N GLY A 120 -20.34 15.48 -0.40
CA GLY A 120 -20.90 16.58 0.39
C GLY A 120 -19.91 17.71 0.63
N ARG A 121 -20.44 18.90 1.00
CA ARG A 121 -19.58 20.07 1.31
C ARG A 121 -18.61 19.80 2.46
N ARG A 122 -19.01 19.01 3.46
CA ARG A 122 -18.16 18.67 4.60
C ARG A 122 -16.94 17.84 4.16
N GLU A 123 -17.14 16.92 3.24
CA GLU A 123 -16.08 16.10 2.65
C GLU A 123 -15.08 16.96 1.87
N TRP A 124 -15.56 17.91 1.07
CA TRP A 124 -14.69 18.87 0.38
C TRP A 124 -13.87 19.74 1.34
N ILE A 125 -14.48 20.22 2.43
CA ILE A 125 -13.75 20.97 3.45
C ILE A 125 -12.67 20.10 4.11
N SER A 126 -12.99 18.86 4.45
CA SER A 126 -12.01 17.90 5.02
C SER A 126 -10.85 17.64 4.06
N LEU A 127 -11.12 17.51 2.76
CA LEU A 127 -10.13 17.41 1.71
C LEU A 127 -9.17 18.59 1.70
N LEU A 128 -9.70 19.80 1.71
CA LEU A 128 -8.89 21.03 1.71
C LEU A 128 -8.02 21.13 2.96
N ILE A 129 -8.58 20.84 4.14
CA ILE A 129 -7.83 20.86 5.40
C ILE A 129 -6.71 19.82 5.35
N GLY A 130 -6.98 18.60 4.88
CA GLY A 130 -5.98 17.55 4.76
C GLY A 130 -4.85 17.93 3.79
N PHE A 131 -5.20 18.53 2.64
CA PHE A 131 -4.24 19.00 1.65
C PHE A 131 -3.35 20.13 2.18
N VAL A 132 -3.94 21.11 2.86
CA VAL A 132 -3.18 22.21 3.51
C VAL A 132 -2.26 21.64 4.60
N GLY A 133 -2.75 20.71 5.42
CA GLY A 133 -1.93 20.03 6.43
C GLY A 133 -0.73 19.32 5.82
N MET A 134 -0.91 18.63 4.68
CA MET A 134 0.17 18.01 3.93
C MET A 134 1.21 19.04 3.45
N LEU A 135 0.78 20.14 2.86
CA LEU A 135 1.69 21.19 2.40
C LEU A 135 2.54 21.77 3.53
N ILE A 136 1.94 21.96 4.72
CA ILE A 136 2.66 22.41 5.91
C ILE A 136 3.71 21.38 6.36
N CYS A 137 3.39 20.10 6.31
CA CYS A 137 4.31 19.02 6.69
C CYS A 137 5.47 18.85 5.71
N ILE A 138 5.20 18.90 4.41
CA ILE A 138 6.23 18.68 3.37
C ILE A 138 7.20 19.85 3.30
N ARG A 139 6.74 21.09 3.62
CA ARG A 139 7.53 22.32 3.49
C ARG A 139 8.28 22.33 2.14
N PRO A 140 7.56 22.43 1.01
CA PRO A 140 8.15 22.23 -0.32
C PRO A 140 9.29 23.24 -0.55
N GLN A 141 10.49 22.77 -0.40
CA GLN A 141 11.71 23.41 -0.90
C GLN A 141 12.02 22.60 -2.15
N PHE A 142 12.08 23.24 -3.32
CA PHE A 142 12.30 22.57 -4.62
C PHE A 142 13.72 21.99 -4.71
N ASP A 143 14.01 21.06 -3.83
CA ASP A 143 15.26 20.33 -3.68
C ASP A 143 15.08 18.84 -4.00
N PHE A 144 16.14 18.06 -3.83
CA PHE A 144 16.12 16.60 -4.02
C PHE A 144 15.09 15.90 -3.11
N ILE A 145 14.86 16.40 -1.90
CA ILE A 145 13.90 15.86 -0.94
C ILE A 145 12.47 16.05 -1.46
N PHE A 146 12.19 17.19 -2.09
CA PHE A 146 10.91 17.44 -2.74
C PHE A 146 10.67 16.42 -3.87
N LEU A 147 11.67 16.16 -4.72
CA LEU A 147 11.54 15.18 -5.80
C LEU A 147 11.26 13.77 -5.26
N LEU A 148 11.97 13.38 -4.19
CA LEU A 148 11.72 12.10 -3.51
C LEU A 148 10.32 12.01 -2.89
N SER A 149 9.72 13.13 -2.51
CA SER A 149 8.35 13.18 -1.97
C SER A 149 7.28 12.84 -3.01
N LEU A 150 7.60 12.84 -4.29
CA LEU A 150 6.70 12.37 -5.36
C LEU A 150 6.48 10.85 -5.29
N ALA A 151 7.44 10.08 -4.74
CA ALA A 151 7.31 8.62 -4.62
C ALA A 151 6.14 8.22 -3.69
N PRO A 152 6.05 8.66 -2.43
CA PRO A 152 4.90 8.37 -1.58
C PRO A 152 3.60 9.01 -2.09
N LEU A 153 3.66 10.07 -2.91
CA LEU A 153 2.47 10.62 -3.56
C LEU A 153 1.94 9.67 -4.64
N LEU A 154 2.82 9.08 -5.45
CA LEU A 154 2.45 8.05 -6.42
C LEU A 154 1.84 6.84 -5.72
N ASP A 155 2.39 6.42 -4.58
CA ASP A 155 1.84 5.35 -3.77
C ASP A 155 0.43 5.71 -3.26
N ALA A 156 0.24 6.91 -2.71
CA ALA A 156 -1.06 7.41 -2.28
C ALA A 156 -2.11 7.43 -3.41
N VAL A 157 -1.71 7.86 -4.62
CA VAL A 157 -2.58 7.84 -5.82
C VAL A 157 -2.95 6.40 -6.20
N SER A 158 -1.99 5.48 -6.19
CA SER A 158 -2.21 4.08 -6.53
C SER A 158 -3.14 3.39 -5.53
N ILE A 159 -2.95 3.61 -4.24
CA ILE A 159 -3.83 3.11 -3.17
C ILE A 159 -5.25 3.66 -3.36
N ALA A 160 -5.38 4.97 -3.61
CA ALA A 160 -6.67 5.61 -3.82
C ALA A 160 -7.39 5.05 -5.05
N PHE A 161 -6.68 4.90 -6.16
CA PHE A 161 -7.24 4.32 -7.39
C PHE A 161 -7.62 2.85 -7.19
N GLY A 162 -6.77 2.05 -6.54
CA GLY A 162 -7.06 0.68 -6.17
C GLY A 162 -8.33 0.54 -5.31
N ASN A 163 -8.53 1.46 -4.35
CA ASN A 163 -9.74 1.51 -3.53
C ASN A 163 -10.97 2.00 -4.31
N ALA A 164 -10.79 2.87 -5.30
CA ALA A 164 -11.86 3.28 -6.19
C ALA A 164 -12.33 2.11 -7.09
N LEU A 165 -11.41 1.23 -7.53
CA LEU A 165 -11.76 0.00 -8.23
C LEU A 165 -12.62 -0.94 -7.36
N ILE A 166 -12.31 -1.11 -6.08
CA ILE A 166 -13.13 -1.88 -5.14
C ILE A 166 -14.56 -1.33 -5.08
N ARG A 167 -14.73 -0.02 -5.04
CA ARG A 167 -16.06 0.62 -5.07
C ARG A 167 -16.78 0.43 -6.41
N ARG A 168 -16.02 0.36 -7.51
CA ARG A 168 -16.57 0.16 -8.86
C ARG A 168 -17.13 -1.25 -9.07
N TYR A 169 -16.58 -2.24 -8.40
CA TYR A 169 -16.96 -3.65 -8.51
C TYR A 169 -17.37 -4.22 -7.15
N PRO A 170 -18.55 -3.81 -6.61
CA PRO A 170 -18.99 -4.17 -5.26
C PRO A 170 -19.34 -5.66 -5.13
N GLU A 171 -19.59 -6.36 -6.24
CA GLU A 171 -19.90 -7.79 -6.28
C GLU A 171 -18.69 -8.69 -5.98
N GLU A 172 -17.48 -8.16 -6.17
CA GLU A 172 -16.25 -8.91 -5.93
C GLU A 172 -15.97 -9.02 -4.42
N PRO A 173 -15.73 -10.22 -3.89
CA PRO A 173 -15.42 -10.41 -2.48
C PRO A 173 -14.18 -9.61 -2.04
N THR A 174 -14.26 -8.95 -0.89
CA THR A 174 -13.15 -8.11 -0.37
C THR A 174 -11.84 -8.92 -0.22
N LEU A 175 -11.94 -10.18 0.17
CA LEU A 175 -10.77 -11.06 0.32
C LEU A 175 -10.06 -11.33 -1.01
N ASN A 176 -10.81 -11.42 -2.11
CA ASN A 176 -10.22 -11.60 -3.44
C ASN A 176 -9.42 -10.37 -3.84
N TRP A 177 -9.90 -9.15 -3.52
CA TRP A 177 -9.15 -7.92 -3.77
C TRP A 177 -7.79 -7.92 -3.09
N VAL A 178 -7.73 -8.37 -1.83
CA VAL A 178 -6.48 -8.45 -1.08
C VAL A 178 -5.62 -9.57 -1.64
N PHE A 179 -6.17 -10.78 -1.79
CA PHE A 179 -5.43 -11.94 -2.26
C PHE A 179 -4.77 -11.70 -3.63
N TYR A 180 -5.55 -11.27 -4.62
CA TYR A 180 -5.02 -11.06 -5.96
C TYR A 180 -4.01 -9.90 -6.02
N GLN A 181 -4.21 -8.83 -5.25
CA GLN A 181 -3.23 -7.76 -5.16
C GLN A 181 -1.88 -8.28 -4.65
N GLU A 182 -1.90 -8.99 -3.52
CA GLU A 182 -0.67 -9.50 -2.89
C GLU A 182 -0.04 -10.63 -3.76
N ALA A 183 -0.82 -11.56 -4.28
CA ALA A 183 -0.32 -12.66 -5.11
C ALA A 183 0.31 -12.15 -6.42
N LEU A 184 -0.36 -11.24 -7.12
CA LEU A 184 0.15 -10.66 -8.36
C LEU A 184 1.33 -9.71 -8.10
N GLY A 185 1.29 -8.95 -7.00
CA GLY A 185 2.42 -8.17 -6.54
C GLY A 185 3.64 -9.03 -6.25
N PHE A 186 3.45 -10.15 -5.54
CA PHE A 186 4.52 -11.12 -5.28
C PHE A 186 5.11 -11.69 -6.58
N LEU A 187 4.27 -12.16 -7.50
CA LEU A 187 4.71 -12.66 -8.79
C LEU A 187 5.49 -11.60 -9.58
N THR A 188 4.97 -10.37 -9.63
CA THR A 188 5.66 -9.26 -10.29
C THR A 188 7.00 -8.96 -9.62
N GLY A 189 7.05 -8.96 -8.30
CA GLY A 189 8.28 -8.75 -7.54
C GLY A 189 9.34 -9.82 -7.81
N VAL A 190 8.94 -11.09 -7.80
CA VAL A 190 9.83 -12.21 -8.14
C VAL A 190 10.34 -12.09 -9.58
N CYS A 191 9.46 -11.78 -10.54
CA CYS A 191 9.88 -11.55 -11.92
C CYS A 191 10.90 -10.41 -12.02
N VAL A 192 10.64 -9.25 -11.41
CA VAL A 192 11.56 -8.12 -11.40
C VAL A 192 12.89 -8.51 -10.77
N TRP A 193 12.86 -9.25 -9.66
CA TRP A 193 14.06 -9.72 -8.99
C TRP A 193 14.91 -10.66 -9.87
N MET A 194 14.26 -11.60 -10.56
CA MET A 194 14.94 -12.50 -11.51
C MET A 194 15.55 -11.77 -12.71
N PHE A 195 14.87 -10.75 -13.23
CA PHE A 195 15.35 -9.94 -14.35
C PHE A 195 16.52 -9.03 -14.00
N LEU A 196 16.60 -8.57 -12.74
CA LEU A 196 17.66 -7.68 -12.27
C LEU A 196 18.89 -8.44 -11.71
N ASP A 197 18.87 -9.79 -11.71
CA ASP A 197 19.94 -10.65 -11.18
C ASP A 197 20.37 -10.24 -9.76
N LEU A 198 19.43 -9.80 -8.93
CA LEU A 198 19.70 -9.35 -7.58
C LEU A 198 20.06 -10.55 -6.70
N THR A 199 21.22 -10.49 -6.08
CA THR A 199 21.66 -11.50 -5.12
C THR A 199 20.80 -11.45 -3.86
N LEU A 200 20.47 -12.63 -3.31
CA LEU A 200 19.82 -12.68 -1.98
C LEU A 200 20.74 -12.01 -0.96
N PRO A 201 20.16 -11.20 -0.04
CA PRO A 201 20.96 -10.66 1.05
C PRO A 201 21.59 -11.80 1.84
N ASP A 202 22.88 -11.70 2.08
CA ASP A 202 23.59 -12.66 2.91
C ASP A 202 23.00 -12.60 4.32
N LEU A 203 22.40 -13.72 4.78
CA LEU A 203 21.77 -13.81 6.10
C LEU A 203 22.76 -13.47 7.23
N ASN A 204 24.06 -13.56 6.98
CA ASN A 204 25.08 -13.13 7.92
C ASN A 204 25.11 -11.60 8.14
N GLN A 205 24.60 -10.81 7.19
CA GLN A 205 24.51 -9.35 7.34
C GLN A 205 23.40 -8.92 8.32
N LEU A 206 22.44 -9.79 8.61
CA LEU A 206 21.39 -9.54 9.61
C LEU A 206 21.90 -9.61 11.07
N GLN A 207 23.10 -10.16 11.30
CA GLN A 207 23.68 -10.30 12.65
C GLN A 207 24.32 -9.00 13.20
N PHE A 208 24.51 -7.99 12.36
CA PHE A 208 25.18 -6.75 12.72
C PHE A 208 24.23 -5.54 12.93
N ILE A 209 23.03 -5.78 13.48
CA ILE A 209 22.16 -4.67 13.87
C ILE A 209 22.54 -4.30 15.30
N PRO A 210 23.23 -3.17 15.55
CA PRO A 210 23.39 -2.65 16.90
C PRO A 210 21.99 -2.22 17.39
N LEU A 211 21.53 -2.83 18.48
CA LEU A 211 20.36 -2.40 19.24
C LEU A 211 20.53 -0.98 19.78
#